data_62756a3feb0c24ca8e8ea2171108414a
#
_entry.id   62756a3feb0c24ca8e8ea2171108414a
#
_cell.length_a   1.000
_cell.length_b   1.000
_cell.length_c   1.000
_cell.angle_alpha   90.00
_cell.angle_beta   90.00
_cell.angle_gamma   90.00
#
_symmetry.space_group_name_H-M   'P 1'
#
loop_
_entity.id
_entity.type
_entity.pdbx_description
1 polymer ?
#
loop_
_entity_poly.entity_id
_entity_poly.type
_entity_poly.pdbx_seq_one_letter_code
_entity_poly.pdbx_strand_id
1 'polypeptide(L)'
;MNTEPTDDPARKTTEAASELNNLLEIISGTSSAIENIWAGNDGAQKYFDMLRASVDRAARVTAQLAEHAGGTDKTILLHPELVRFARPRKAPKPEPRKKRHLLVVDDEPMALVLAKRILSEADFDVTTAQSGFECLDLFRKRPHHFNLVLLDLSMPFMDGEETFGRLRGVNPEVAVLLSTGFIAQERLDRMVAAGMAGFLRKPHRPDEMVAHVQRVLESVKMSRAGCLVNTIAS
;
A
#
# COMPACT_ATOMS: atom_id res chain seq x y z
N MET A 1 26.12 -33.47 0.93
CA MET A 1 26.71 -32.17 0.56
C MET A 1 25.64 -31.12 0.81
N ASN A 2 25.66 -30.54 2.01
CA ASN A 2 24.76 -29.45 2.38
C ASN A 2 25.34 -28.16 1.79
N THR A 3 24.70 -27.63 0.77
CA THR A 3 24.95 -26.26 0.33
C THR A 3 24.29 -25.33 1.35
N GLU A 4 25.09 -24.69 2.18
CA GLU A 4 24.66 -23.55 2.99
C GLU A 4 24.05 -22.49 2.05
N PRO A 5 22.94 -21.80 2.47
CA PRO A 5 22.38 -20.74 1.68
C PRO A 5 23.43 -19.63 1.56
N THR A 6 23.91 -19.39 0.36
CA THR A 6 24.86 -18.33 0.03
C THR A 6 24.31 -17.00 0.51
N ASP A 7 25.04 -16.40 1.42
CA ASP A 7 24.81 -15.08 2.03
C ASP A 7 25.00 -14.00 0.93
N ASP A 8 23.97 -13.80 0.11
CA ASP A 8 24.00 -12.87 -1.02
C ASP A 8 23.96 -11.41 -0.52
N PRO A 9 25.04 -10.65 -0.71
CA PRO A 9 25.12 -9.25 -0.26
C PRO A 9 24.02 -8.37 -0.87
N ALA A 10 23.59 -8.65 -2.10
CA ALA A 10 22.53 -7.91 -2.78
C ALA A 10 21.18 -8.12 -2.09
N ARG A 11 20.89 -9.34 -1.66
CA ARG A 11 19.66 -9.65 -0.89
C ARG A 11 19.64 -8.92 0.44
N LYS A 12 20.76 -8.93 1.19
CA LYS A 12 20.85 -8.19 2.46
C LYS A 12 20.66 -6.69 2.29
N THR A 13 21.22 -6.11 1.24
CA THR A 13 21.06 -4.68 0.94
C THR A 13 19.61 -4.36 0.60
N THR A 14 18.92 -5.22 -0.13
CA THR A 14 17.50 -5.06 -0.46
C THR A 14 16.61 -5.18 0.78
N GLU A 15 16.88 -6.14 1.66
CA GLU A 15 16.16 -6.30 2.93
C GLU A 15 16.36 -5.07 3.84
N ALA A 16 17.60 -4.58 3.97
CA ALA A 16 17.91 -3.37 4.75
C ALA A 16 17.24 -2.11 4.15
N ALA A 17 17.18 -1.99 2.84
CA ALA A 17 16.51 -0.89 2.18
C ALA A 17 14.98 -0.93 2.40
N SER A 18 14.39 -2.12 2.41
CA SER A 18 12.96 -2.30 2.73
C SER A 18 12.64 -1.92 4.18
N GLU A 19 13.46 -2.37 5.13
CA GLU A 19 13.32 -2.02 6.55
C GLU A 19 13.46 -0.51 6.78
N LEU A 20 14.43 0.13 6.14
CA LEU A 20 14.62 1.58 6.23
C LEU A 20 13.42 2.34 5.65
N ASN A 21 12.83 1.90 4.55
CA ASN A 21 11.62 2.49 4.00
C ASN A 21 10.42 2.37 4.96
N ASN A 22 10.27 1.24 5.65
CA ASN A 22 9.23 1.06 6.66
C ASN A 22 9.41 2.04 7.83
N LEU A 23 10.63 2.21 8.32
CA LEU A 23 10.94 3.20 9.36
C LEU A 23 10.64 4.64 8.92
N LEU A 24 10.98 4.98 7.67
CA LEU A 24 10.68 6.30 7.10
C LEU A 24 9.19 6.56 6.98
N GLU A 25 8.39 5.53 6.66
CA GLU A 25 6.93 5.62 6.63
C GLU A 25 6.36 5.92 8.02
N ILE A 26 6.83 5.21 9.05
CA ILE A 26 6.41 5.46 10.44
C ILE A 26 6.75 6.89 10.87
N ILE A 27 7.96 7.38 10.56
CA ILE A 27 8.38 8.75 10.87
C ILE A 27 7.50 9.76 10.12
N SER A 28 7.23 9.55 8.85
CA SER A 28 6.37 10.43 8.04
C SER A 28 4.95 10.49 8.59
N GLY A 29 4.37 9.33 8.90
CA GLY A 29 3.01 9.23 9.43
C GLY A 29 2.85 9.80 10.83
N THR A 30 3.80 9.54 11.74
CA THR A 30 3.83 10.15 13.08
C THR A 30 4.01 11.65 13.01
N SER A 31 4.88 12.15 12.15
CA SER A 31 5.05 13.58 11.91
C SER A 31 3.75 14.24 11.47
N SER A 32 3.04 13.67 10.51
CA SER A 32 1.76 14.18 10.04
C SER A 32 0.67 14.15 11.12
N ALA A 33 0.67 13.12 11.97
CA ALA A 33 -0.27 13.02 13.09
C ALA A 33 -0.01 14.10 14.15
N ILE A 34 1.27 14.37 14.47
CA ILE A 34 1.66 15.42 15.41
C ILE A 34 1.35 16.80 14.82
N GLU A 35 1.60 17.02 13.54
CA GLU A 35 1.29 18.27 12.84
C GLU A 35 -0.20 18.63 12.95
N ASN A 36 -1.09 17.65 12.81
CA ASN A 36 -2.54 17.88 12.99
C ASN A 36 -2.92 18.30 14.41
N ILE A 37 -2.16 17.84 15.42
CA ILE A 37 -2.37 18.24 16.83
C ILE A 37 -1.88 19.67 17.07
N TRP A 38 -0.86 20.11 16.36
CA TRP A 38 -0.22 21.43 16.49
C TRP A 38 -0.65 22.40 15.40
N ALA A 39 -1.66 22.07 14.61
CA ALA A 39 -2.20 22.91 13.55
C ALA A 39 -2.57 24.30 14.10
N GLY A 40 -1.92 25.33 13.58
CA GLY A 40 -2.09 26.72 14.03
C GLY A 40 -0.89 27.30 14.79
N ASN A 41 0.17 26.53 14.99
CA ASN A 41 1.43 27.06 15.53
C ASN A 41 2.46 27.22 14.42
N ASP A 42 2.62 28.43 13.88
CA ASP A 42 3.52 28.75 12.77
C ASP A 42 4.98 28.33 13.03
N GLY A 43 5.40 28.30 14.30
CA GLY A 43 6.74 27.85 14.69
C GLY A 43 6.95 26.35 14.52
N ALA A 44 5.93 25.54 14.73
CA ALA A 44 6.00 24.09 14.59
C ALA A 44 5.99 23.66 13.12
N GLN A 45 5.24 24.34 12.26
CA GLN A 45 5.11 24.02 10.83
C GLN A 45 6.46 23.92 10.13
N LYS A 46 7.37 24.85 10.39
CA LYS A 46 8.72 24.84 9.81
C LYS A 46 9.50 23.55 10.15
N TYR A 47 9.35 23.03 11.37
CA TYR A 47 10.03 21.80 11.77
C TYR A 47 9.41 20.57 11.08
N PHE A 48 8.10 20.55 10.89
CA PHE A 48 7.44 19.47 10.14
C PHE A 48 7.84 19.47 8.66
N ASP A 49 7.95 20.64 8.03
CA ASP A 49 8.42 20.76 6.66
C ASP A 49 9.88 20.28 6.51
N MET A 50 10.74 20.60 7.48
CA MET A 50 12.12 20.10 7.51
C MET A 50 12.18 18.60 7.72
N LEU A 51 11.33 18.04 8.59
CA LEU A 51 11.28 16.61 8.84
C LEU A 51 10.80 15.86 7.59
N ARG A 52 9.73 16.32 6.93
CA ARG A 52 9.27 15.77 5.65
C ARG A 52 10.37 15.78 4.59
N ALA A 53 11.02 16.92 4.40
CA ALA A 53 12.11 17.01 3.42
C ALA A 53 13.26 16.04 3.73
N SER A 54 13.52 15.77 5.00
CA SER A 54 14.55 14.81 5.44
C SER A 54 14.14 13.36 5.16
N VAL A 55 12.87 13.00 5.42
CA VAL A 55 12.30 11.69 5.12
C VAL A 55 12.33 11.44 3.61
N ASP A 56 11.89 12.42 2.79
CA ASP A 56 11.91 12.32 1.34
C ASP A 56 13.34 12.14 0.78
N ARG A 57 14.33 12.81 1.40
CA ARG A 57 15.73 12.64 1.02
C ARG A 57 16.23 11.24 1.36
N ALA A 58 15.93 10.75 2.57
CA ALA A 58 16.31 9.42 3.02
C ALA A 58 15.68 8.33 2.13
N ALA A 59 14.40 8.46 1.77
CA ALA A 59 13.72 7.55 0.86
C ALA A 59 14.39 7.47 -0.52
N ARG A 60 14.83 8.63 -1.08
CA ARG A 60 15.60 8.65 -2.33
C ARG A 60 16.93 7.94 -2.22
N VAL A 61 17.67 8.17 -1.13
CA VAL A 61 18.96 7.49 -0.90
C VAL A 61 18.77 5.98 -0.76
N THR A 62 17.74 5.55 -0.04
CA THR A 62 17.40 4.13 0.11
C THR A 62 17.06 3.48 -1.23
N ALA A 63 16.28 4.16 -2.07
CA ALA A 63 15.97 3.69 -3.43
C ALA A 63 17.24 3.54 -4.28
N GLN A 64 18.16 4.50 -4.23
CA GLN A 64 19.43 4.42 -4.94
C GLN A 64 20.30 3.26 -4.45
N LEU A 65 20.35 3.00 -3.14
CA LEU A 65 21.08 1.87 -2.59
C LEU A 65 20.50 0.53 -3.06
N ALA A 66 19.19 0.41 -3.12
CA ALA A 66 18.51 -0.78 -3.62
C ALA A 66 18.79 -1.01 -5.12
N GLU A 67 18.85 0.05 -5.93
CA GLU A 67 19.23 0.00 -7.35
C GLU A 67 20.68 -0.51 -7.55
N HIS A 68 21.61 -0.04 -6.74
CA HIS A 68 23.02 -0.45 -6.83
C HIS A 68 23.26 -1.90 -6.37
N ALA A 69 22.33 -2.48 -5.61
CA ALA A 69 22.40 -3.87 -5.15
C ALA A 69 21.93 -4.90 -6.21
N GLY A 70 21.68 -4.50 -7.46
CA GLY A 70 21.32 -5.38 -8.57
C GLY A 70 19.84 -5.38 -8.93
N GLY A 71 19.06 -4.44 -8.42
CA GLY A 71 17.72 -4.13 -8.92
C GLY A 71 17.82 -3.40 -10.26
N THR A 72 17.42 -4.02 -11.35
CA THR A 72 17.40 -3.40 -12.67
C THR A 72 16.47 -2.17 -12.65
N ASP A 73 17.11 -1.04 -12.97
CA ASP A 73 16.56 0.28 -13.10
C ASP A 73 15.43 0.31 -14.16
N LYS A 74 14.19 0.43 -13.71
CA LYS A 74 13.15 1.19 -14.40
C LYS A 74 12.09 1.59 -13.39
N THR A 75 12.40 2.62 -12.62
CA THR A 75 11.38 3.43 -11.96
C THR A 75 10.43 3.92 -13.03
N ILE A 76 9.22 3.36 -13.10
CA ILE A 76 8.13 4.02 -13.82
C ILE A 76 7.80 5.26 -13.00
N LEU A 77 8.52 6.34 -13.29
CA LEU A 77 8.10 7.69 -12.96
C LEU A 77 6.76 7.89 -13.67
N LEU A 78 5.67 7.77 -12.94
CA LEU A 78 4.43 8.34 -13.38
C LEU A 78 4.72 9.80 -13.67
N HIS A 79 4.60 10.17 -14.94
CA HIS A 79 4.89 11.48 -15.48
C HIS A 79 4.20 12.54 -14.62
N PRO A 80 4.88 13.64 -14.21
CA PRO A 80 4.32 14.65 -13.30
C PRO A 80 3.02 15.30 -13.77
N GLU A 81 2.68 15.17 -15.04
CA GLU A 81 1.48 15.75 -15.65
C GLU A 81 0.17 15.01 -15.33
N LEU A 82 0.22 13.79 -14.80
CA LEU A 82 -1.00 13.07 -14.36
C LEU A 82 -1.47 13.48 -12.96
N VAL A 83 -0.75 14.38 -12.29
CA VAL A 83 -1.08 14.91 -10.97
C VAL A 83 -1.73 16.29 -11.06
N ARG A 84 -2.52 16.59 -12.08
CA ARG A 84 -3.41 17.78 -12.06
C ARG A 84 -4.65 17.45 -11.26
N PHE A 85 -4.57 17.74 -9.97
CA PHE A 85 -5.64 17.61 -9.00
C PHE A 85 -6.83 18.52 -9.35
N ALA A 86 -7.96 17.89 -9.64
CA ALA A 86 -9.24 18.54 -9.41
C ALA A 86 -9.36 18.79 -7.89
N ARG A 87 -9.46 20.07 -7.48
CA ARG A 87 -9.81 20.44 -6.10
C ARG A 87 -11.05 19.67 -5.67
N PRO A 88 -11.10 19.10 -4.46
CA PRO A 88 -12.29 18.42 -4.00
C PRO A 88 -13.44 19.42 -3.94
N ARG A 89 -14.41 19.29 -4.85
CA ARG A 89 -15.72 19.91 -4.68
C ARG A 89 -16.34 19.28 -3.43
N LYS A 90 -16.75 20.12 -2.47
CA LYS A 90 -17.61 19.71 -1.37
C LYS A 90 -18.83 19.02 -1.96
N ALA A 91 -18.84 17.69 -1.93
CA ALA A 91 -19.98 16.91 -2.38
C ALA A 91 -21.12 17.02 -1.37
N PRO A 92 -22.38 16.97 -1.83
CA PRO A 92 -23.54 16.93 -0.94
C PRO A 92 -23.46 15.70 -0.05
N LYS A 93 -23.91 15.85 1.20
CA LYS A 93 -23.94 14.81 2.23
C LYS A 93 -24.67 13.57 1.67
N PRO A 94 -24.00 12.43 1.45
CA PRO A 94 -24.65 11.27 0.89
C PRO A 94 -25.48 10.57 1.95
N GLU A 95 -26.58 9.96 1.53
CA GLU A 95 -27.35 8.99 2.31
C GLU A 95 -26.44 7.87 2.87
N PRO A 96 -26.80 7.17 3.95
CA PRO A 96 -25.94 6.20 4.63
C PRO A 96 -25.53 5.07 3.69
N ARG A 97 -24.47 5.27 2.95
CA ARG A 97 -23.85 4.23 2.13
C ARG A 97 -23.18 3.24 3.07
N LYS A 98 -23.45 1.95 2.89
CA LYS A 98 -22.72 0.89 3.58
C LYS A 98 -21.23 1.13 3.39
N LYS A 99 -20.50 1.38 4.47
CA LYS A 99 -19.07 1.64 4.44
C LYS A 99 -18.33 0.48 3.75
N ARG A 100 -17.32 0.81 2.95
CA ARG A 100 -16.48 -0.21 2.33
C ARG A 100 -15.52 -0.75 3.36
N HIS A 101 -15.40 -2.07 3.42
CA HIS A 101 -14.53 -2.75 4.38
C HIS A 101 -13.20 -3.12 3.75
N LEU A 102 -12.11 -2.71 4.39
CA LEU A 102 -10.75 -2.96 3.97
C LEU A 102 -10.07 -3.94 4.92
N LEU A 103 -9.20 -4.79 4.39
CA LEU A 103 -8.27 -5.60 5.18
C LEU A 103 -6.87 -5.04 4.96
N VAL A 104 -6.22 -4.56 6.01
CA VAL A 104 -4.85 -4.04 5.97
C VAL A 104 -3.93 -5.08 6.59
N VAL A 105 -2.88 -5.45 5.87
CA VAL A 105 -1.95 -6.52 6.24
C VAL A 105 -0.53 -5.98 6.21
N ASP A 106 0.13 -5.98 7.36
CA ASP A 106 1.50 -5.49 7.54
C ASP A 106 2.06 -6.13 8.82
N ASP A 107 3.30 -6.56 8.84
CA ASP A 107 3.91 -7.16 10.04
C ASP A 107 4.35 -6.12 11.07
N GLU A 108 4.40 -4.85 10.67
CA GLU A 108 4.74 -3.74 11.58
C GLU A 108 3.47 -3.20 12.28
N PRO A 109 3.35 -3.37 13.63
CA PRO A 109 2.16 -2.95 14.36
C PRO A 109 1.84 -1.46 14.24
N MET A 110 2.88 -0.61 14.16
CA MET A 110 2.69 0.84 14.04
C MET A 110 2.16 1.23 12.66
N ALA A 111 2.60 0.55 11.59
CA ALA A 111 2.06 0.74 10.25
C ALA A 111 0.56 0.38 10.20
N LEU A 112 0.15 -0.71 10.85
CA LEU A 112 -1.26 -1.09 10.96
C LEU A 112 -2.10 -0.06 11.72
N VAL A 113 -1.61 0.44 12.86
CA VAL A 113 -2.31 1.48 13.64
C VAL A 113 -2.49 2.75 12.82
N LEU A 114 -1.44 3.17 12.11
CA LEU A 114 -1.46 4.37 11.27
C LEU A 114 -2.40 4.20 10.08
N ALA A 115 -2.27 3.13 9.32
CA ALA A 115 -3.12 2.86 8.17
C ALA A 115 -4.60 2.74 8.57
N LYS A 116 -4.89 2.05 9.69
CA LYS A 116 -6.25 1.97 10.23
C LYS A 116 -6.82 3.34 10.57
N ARG A 117 -6.04 4.21 11.23
CA ARG A 117 -6.46 5.58 11.55
C ARG A 117 -6.76 6.37 10.28
N ILE A 118 -5.81 6.45 9.33
CA ILE A 118 -5.93 7.21 8.09
C ILE A 118 -7.18 6.77 7.31
N LEU A 119 -7.35 5.46 7.12
CA LEU A 119 -8.46 4.93 6.33
C LEU A 119 -9.80 5.05 7.06
N SER A 120 -9.83 4.94 8.40
CA SER A 120 -11.05 5.16 9.17
C SER A 120 -11.51 6.62 9.14
N GLU A 121 -10.58 7.58 9.17
CA GLU A 121 -10.86 9.01 9.00
C GLU A 121 -11.39 9.32 7.58
N ALA A 122 -11.04 8.50 6.59
CA ALA A 122 -11.56 8.56 5.22
C ALA A 122 -12.86 7.75 4.99
N ASP A 123 -13.57 7.40 6.06
CA ASP A 123 -14.89 6.72 6.06
C ASP A 123 -14.87 5.26 5.56
N PHE A 124 -13.75 4.54 5.76
CA PHE A 124 -13.67 3.10 5.55
C PHE A 124 -13.81 2.32 6.86
N ASP A 125 -14.39 1.11 6.80
CA ASP A 125 -14.27 0.12 7.88
C ASP A 125 -12.96 -0.65 7.67
N VAL A 126 -12.12 -0.79 8.73
CA VAL A 126 -10.78 -1.37 8.60
C VAL A 126 -10.57 -2.50 9.60
N THR A 127 -10.28 -3.68 9.07
CA THR A 127 -9.73 -4.82 9.81
C THR A 127 -8.23 -4.91 9.52
N THR A 128 -7.43 -5.26 10.51
CA THR A 128 -5.98 -5.39 10.40
C THR A 128 -5.54 -6.83 10.62
N ALA A 129 -4.45 -7.24 9.98
CA ALA A 129 -3.78 -8.53 10.17
C ALA A 129 -2.25 -8.31 10.21
N GLN A 130 -1.55 -8.97 11.13
CA GLN A 130 -0.11 -8.81 11.34
C GLN A 130 0.74 -9.82 10.54
N SER A 131 0.10 -10.67 9.74
CA SER A 131 0.81 -11.65 8.91
C SER A 131 -0.05 -12.15 7.77
N GLY A 132 0.59 -12.77 6.76
CA GLY A 132 -0.13 -13.45 5.68
C GLY A 132 -1.04 -14.58 6.19
N PHE A 133 -0.64 -15.29 7.26
CA PHE A 133 -1.47 -16.34 7.87
C PHE A 133 -2.74 -15.78 8.47
N GLU A 134 -2.64 -14.74 9.30
CA GLU A 134 -3.80 -14.07 9.90
C GLU A 134 -4.72 -13.47 8.83
N CYS A 135 -4.14 -12.85 7.81
CA CYS A 135 -4.86 -12.35 6.65
C CYS A 135 -5.73 -13.44 6.01
N LEU A 136 -5.14 -14.61 5.72
CA LEU A 136 -5.84 -15.72 5.10
C LEU A 136 -6.93 -16.32 6.00
N ASP A 137 -6.70 -16.39 7.31
CA ASP A 137 -7.69 -16.87 8.28
C ASP A 137 -8.92 -15.95 8.35
N LEU A 138 -8.69 -14.63 8.38
CA LEU A 138 -9.76 -13.63 8.36
C LEU A 138 -10.52 -13.67 7.03
N PHE A 139 -9.78 -13.77 5.92
CA PHE A 139 -10.34 -13.75 4.57
C PHE A 139 -11.16 -15.00 4.26
N ARG A 140 -10.70 -16.19 4.64
CA ARG A 140 -11.44 -17.46 4.44
C ARG A 140 -12.77 -17.50 5.19
N LYS A 141 -12.82 -16.90 6.38
CA LYS A 141 -14.08 -16.81 7.15
C LYS A 141 -15.14 -15.96 6.44
N ARG A 142 -14.72 -14.94 5.67
CA ARG A 142 -15.63 -14.00 5.01
C ARG A 142 -15.05 -13.53 3.64
N PRO A 143 -14.98 -14.38 2.62
CA PRO A 143 -14.26 -14.06 1.35
C PRO A 143 -14.82 -12.87 0.57
N HIS A 144 -16.09 -12.52 0.78
CA HIS A 144 -16.78 -11.41 0.10
C HIS A 144 -17.01 -10.19 0.99
N HIS A 145 -16.49 -10.21 2.21
CA HIS A 145 -16.67 -9.13 3.18
C HIS A 145 -15.76 -7.94 2.87
N PHE A 146 -14.54 -8.23 2.44
CA PHE A 146 -13.54 -7.21 2.17
C PHE A 146 -13.65 -6.71 0.73
N ASN A 147 -13.74 -5.40 0.57
CA ASN A 147 -13.80 -4.75 -0.74
C ASN A 147 -12.41 -4.59 -1.37
N LEU A 148 -11.37 -4.52 -0.52
CA LEU A 148 -9.97 -4.42 -0.93
C LEU A 148 -9.08 -4.94 0.21
N VAL A 149 -7.97 -5.56 -0.17
CA VAL A 149 -6.86 -5.92 0.73
C VAL A 149 -5.68 -5.00 0.41
N LEU A 150 -5.25 -4.20 1.39
CA LEU A 150 -3.98 -3.46 1.34
C LEU A 150 -2.92 -4.37 1.98
N LEU A 151 -1.94 -4.80 1.20
CA LEU A 151 -1.04 -5.90 1.54
C LEU A 151 0.41 -5.47 1.47
N ASP A 152 1.13 -5.56 2.57
CA ASP A 152 2.59 -5.41 2.54
C ASP A 152 3.25 -6.58 1.83
N LEU A 153 4.32 -6.27 1.09
CA LEU A 153 5.08 -7.27 0.35
C LEU A 153 6.11 -7.97 1.22
N SER A 154 6.74 -7.24 2.15
CA SER A 154 7.95 -7.68 2.87
C SER A 154 7.62 -8.18 4.26
N MET A 155 6.85 -9.25 4.37
CA MET A 155 6.48 -9.87 5.64
C MET A 155 7.28 -11.16 5.90
N PRO A 156 7.59 -11.48 7.17
CA PRO A 156 8.27 -12.72 7.53
C PRO A 156 7.37 -13.96 7.34
N PHE A 157 7.99 -15.12 7.10
CA PHE A 157 7.39 -16.45 6.96
C PHE A 157 6.48 -16.64 5.74
N MET A 158 5.57 -15.71 5.46
CA MET A 158 4.71 -15.69 4.29
C MET A 158 4.68 -14.26 3.75
N ASP A 159 5.36 -14.03 2.65
CA ASP A 159 5.45 -12.73 2.02
C ASP A 159 4.14 -12.32 1.30
N GLY A 160 4.09 -11.07 0.84
CA GLY A 160 2.90 -10.54 0.18
C GLY A 160 2.59 -11.22 -1.14
N GLU A 161 3.60 -11.72 -1.91
CA GLU A 161 3.35 -12.42 -3.18
C GLU A 161 2.68 -13.77 -2.93
N GLU A 162 3.18 -14.55 -1.97
CA GLU A 162 2.57 -15.80 -1.58
C GLU A 162 1.17 -15.60 -1.00
N THR A 163 1.01 -14.59 -0.12
CA THR A 163 -0.29 -14.22 0.45
C THR A 163 -1.28 -13.84 -0.65
N PHE A 164 -0.87 -13.03 -1.61
CA PHE A 164 -1.68 -12.64 -2.77
C PHE A 164 -2.13 -13.86 -3.59
N GLY A 165 -1.21 -14.76 -3.93
CA GLY A 165 -1.55 -15.98 -4.66
C GLY A 165 -2.59 -16.84 -3.94
N ARG A 166 -2.47 -16.98 -2.62
CA ARG A 166 -3.43 -17.73 -1.79
C ARG A 166 -4.78 -17.02 -1.66
N LEU A 167 -4.81 -15.68 -1.55
CA LEU A 167 -6.05 -14.88 -1.57
C LEU A 167 -6.81 -15.08 -2.89
N ARG A 168 -6.11 -15.03 -4.02
CA ARG A 168 -6.68 -15.28 -5.36
C ARG A 168 -7.23 -16.69 -5.49
N GLY A 169 -6.60 -17.67 -4.84
CA GLY A 169 -7.12 -19.05 -4.77
C GLY A 169 -8.44 -19.17 -4.01
N VAL A 170 -8.70 -18.30 -3.03
CA VAL A 170 -9.96 -18.25 -2.27
C VAL A 170 -11.02 -17.42 -2.99
N ASN A 171 -10.66 -16.26 -3.50
CA ASN A 171 -11.52 -15.38 -4.27
C ASN A 171 -10.74 -14.77 -5.45
N PRO A 172 -10.94 -15.26 -6.69
CA PRO A 172 -10.23 -14.75 -7.87
C PRO A 172 -10.48 -13.27 -8.18
N GLU A 173 -11.56 -12.68 -7.66
CA GLU A 173 -11.91 -11.27 -7.91
C GLU A 173 -11.53 -10.33 -6.77
N VAL A 174 -10.75 -10.81 -5.78
CA VAL A 174 -10.31 -9.94 -4.69
C VAL A 174 -9.44 -8.81 -5.21
N ALA A 175 -9.79 -7.58 -4.87
CA ALA A 175 -8.94 -6.43 -5.16
C ALA A 175 -7.80 -6.39 -4.15
N VAL A 176 -6.56 -6.49 -4.63
CA VAL A 176 -5.36 -6.37 -3.79
C VAL A 176 -4.53 -5.19 -4.26
N LEU A 177 -4.32 -4.23 -3.35
CA LEU A 177 -3.39 -3.11 -3.49
C LEU A 177 -2.14 -3.45 -2.67
N LEU A 178 -1.00 -3.57 -3.34
CA LEU A 178 0.26 -3.81 -2.67
C LEU A 178 0.80 -2.53 -2.03
N SER A 179 1.36 -2.64 -0.83
CA SER A 179 2.16 -1.59 -0.20
C SER A 179 3.59 -2.11 -0.06
N THR A 180 4.58 -1.40 -0.63
CA THR A 180 5.97 -1.90 -0.62
C THR A 180 6.98 -0.78 -0.71
N GLY A 181 8.09 -0.92 0.03
CA GLY A 181 9.23 0.00 -0.07
C GLY A 181 10.06 -0.21 -1.33
N PHE A 182 10.20 -1.48 -1.73
CA PHE A 182 10.94 -1.87 -2.92
C PHE A 182 10.35 -3.16 -3.52
N ILE A 183 10.31 -3.23 -4.83
CA ILE A 183 9.94 -4.44 -5.57
C ILE A 183 10.76 -4.52 -6.86
N ALA A 184 11.35 -5.68 -7.13
CA ALA A 184 12.01 -5.95 -8.40
C ALA A 184 10.98 -5.95 -9.55
N GLN A 185 11.35 -5.36 -10.69
CA GLN A 185 10.43 -5.20 -11.83
C GLN A 185 9.81 -6.54 -12.28
N GLU A 186 10.61 -7.58 -12.37
CA GLU A 186 10.13 -8.92 -12.76
C GLU A 186 9.07 -9.47 -11.80
N ARG A 187 9.21 -9.18 -10.50
CA ARG A 187 8.24 -9.58 -9.48
C ARG A 187 6.96 -8.79 -9.62
N LEU A 188 7.06 -7.49 -9.84
CA LEU A 188 5.92 -6.61 -10.10
C LEU A 188 5.15 -7.08 -11.34
N ASP A 189 5.83 -7.36 -12.44
CA ASP A 189 5.23 -7.80 -13.70
C ASP A 189 4.46 -9.12 -13.51
N ARG A 190 5.02 -10.06 -12.76
CA ARG A 190 4.31 -11.32 -12.42
C ARG A 190 3.03 -11.06 -11.63
N MET A 191 3.07 -10.19 -10.63
CA MET A 191 1.90 -9.88 -9.81
C MET A 191 0.84 -9.11 -10.60
N VAL A 192 1.25 -8.19 -11.48
CA VAL A 192 0.33 -7.51 -12.42
C VAL A 192 -0.33 -8.51 -13.35
N ALA A 193 0.44 -9.41 -13.95
CA ALA A 193 -0.09 -10.48 -14.82
C ALA A 193 -1.05 -11.41 -14.05
N ALA A 194 -0.81 -11.64 -12.76
CA ALA A 194 -1.70 -12.40 -11.88
C ALA A 194 -2.95 -11.64 -11.42
N GLY A 195 -3.15 -10.39 -11.88
CA GLY A 195 -4.36 -9.58 -11.63
C GLY A 195 -4.33 -8.78 -10.35
N MET A 196 -3.15 -8.32 -9.91
CA MET A 196 -3.02 -7.33 -8.85
C MET A 196 -3.69 -6.01 -9.26
N ALA A 197 -4.44 -5.39 -8.34
CA ALA A 197 -5.23 -4.19 -8.65
C ALA A 197 -4.41 -2.89 -8.67
N GLY A 198 -3.23 -2.89 -8.06
CA GLY A 198 -2.31 -1.76 -8.02
C GLY A 198 -1.25 -1.90 -6.96
N PHE A 199 -0.34 -0.95 -6.91
CA PHE A 199 0.67 -0.88 -5.86
C PHE A 199 0.83 0.55 -5.34
N LEU A 200 1.25 0.68 -4.07
CA LEU A 200 1.54 1.91 -3.36
C LEU A 200 2.97 1.83 -2.83
N ARG A 201 3.81 2.77 -3.19
CA ARG A 201 5.22 2.77 -2.79
C ARG A 201 5.39 3.41 -1.41
N LYS A 202 6.06 2.71 -0.50
CA LYS A 202 6.51 3.23 0.80
C LYS A 202 7.82 4.05 0.62
N PRO A 203 8.02 5.16 1.34
CA PRO A 203 7.05 5.80 2.22
C PRO A 203 6.02 6.57 1.39
N HIS A 204 4.76 6.57 1.82
CA HIS A 204 3.68 7.32 1.19
C HIS A 204 2.99 8.26 2.19
N ARG A 205 2.35 9.28 1.66
CA ARG A 205 1.59 10.23 2.46
C ARG A 205 0.18 9.69 2.74
N PRO A 206 -0.45 10.13 3.85
CA PRO A 206 -1.83 9.73 4.18
C PRO A 206 -2.83 9.97 3.04
N ASP A 207 -2.75 11.12 2.39
CA ASP A 207 -3.61 11.51 1.27
C ASP A 207 -3.38 10.61 0.02
N GLU A 208 -2.15 10.19 -0.23
CA GLU A 208 -1.80 9.26 -1.31
C GLU A 208 -2.39 7.87 -1.06
N MET A 209 -2.28 7.35 0.17
CA MET A 209 -2.88 6.06 0.54
C MET A 209 -4.39 6.07 0.27
N VAL A 210 -5.09 7.08 0.78
CA VAL A 210 -6.55 7.21 0.59
C VAL A 210 -6.91 7.31 -0.89
N ALA A 211 -6.19 8.15 -1.66
CA ALA A 211 -6.43 8.33 -3.08
C ALA A 211 -6.23 7.03 -3.89
N HIS A 212 -5.19 6.23 -3.57
CA HIS A 212 -4.94 4.96 -4.25
C HIS A 212 -6.01 3.92 -3.92
N VAL A 213 -6.39 3.80 -2.65
CA VAL A 213 -7.48 2.91 -2.22
C VAL A 213 -8.79 3.26 -2.94
N GLN A 214 -9.16 4.55 -2.99
CA GLN A 214 -10.36 5.02 -3.67
C GLN A 214 -10.33 4.69 -5.17
N ARG A 215 -9.21 4.97 -5.84
CA ARG A 215 -9.03 4.70 -7.27
C ARG A 215 -9.20 3.22 -7.61
N VAL A 216 -8.58 2.33 -6.83
CA VAL A 216 -8.71 0.87 -7.02
C VAL A 216 -10.15 0.42 -6.82
N LEU A 217 -10.81 0.91 -5.77
CA LEU A 217 -12.21 0.57 -5.49
C LEU A 217 -13.17 1.07 -6.57
N GLU A 218 -12.89 2.18 -7.23
CA GLU A 218 -13.66 2.70 -8.35
C GLU A 218 -13.43 1.87 -9.62
N SER A 219 -12.18 1.53 -9.95
CA SER A 219 -11.86 0.71 -11.11
C SER A 219 -12.51 -0.68 -11.04
N VAL A 220 -12.49 -1.33 -9.87
CA VAL A 220 -13.15 -2.62 -9.65
C VAL A 220 -14.66 -2.52 -9.83
N LYS A 221 -15.27 -1.43 -9.36
CA LYS A 221 -16.70 -1.19 -9.55
C LYS A 221 -17.07 -1.05 -11.03
N MET A 222 -16.27 -0.32 -11.79
CA MET A 222 -16.50 -0.14 -13.24
C MET A 222 -16.34 -1.45 -14.01
N SER A 223 -15.33 -2.25 -13.69
CA SER A 223 -15.12 -3.56 -14.33
C SER A 223 -16.29 -4.51 -14.08
N ARG A 224 -16.83 -4.54 -12.85
CA ARG A 224 -18.01 -5.35 -12.51
C ARG A 224 -19.29 -4.84 -13.20
N ALA A 225 -19.47 -3.54 -13.34
CA ALA A 225 -20.62 -2.94 -14.03
C ALA A 225 -20.56 -3.19 -15.55
N GLY A 226 -19.35 -3.12 -16.16
CA GLY A 226 -19.16 -3.42 -17.58
C GLY A 226 -19.40 -4.89 -17.94
N CYS A 227 -19.07 -5.81 -17.04
CA CYS A 227 -19.36 -7.25 -17.23
C CYS A 227 -20.88 -7.55 -17.22
N LEU A 228 -21.66 -6.81 -16.41
CA LEU A 228 -23.13 -6.97 -16.36
C LEU A 228 -23.83 -6.47 -17.63
N VAL A 229 -23.28 -5.46 -18.30
CA VAL A 229 -23.89 -4.93 -19.54
C VAL A 229 -23.71 -5.90 -20.70
N ASN A 230 -22.61 -6.63 -20.78
CA ASN A 230 -22.37 -7.63 -21.81
C ASN A 230 -23.16 -8.93 -21.62
N THR A 231 -23.66 -9.23 -20.42
CA THR A 231 -24.46 -10.44 -20.14
C THR A 231 -25.94 -10.25 -20.47
N ILE A 232 -26.42 -9.01 -20.62
CA ILE A 232 -27.83 -8.70 -20.96
C ILE A 232 -28.02 -8.52 -22.48
N ALA A 233 -26.93 -8.47 -23.25
CA ALA A 233 -26.93 -8.27 -24.70
C ALA A 233 -26.68 -9.57 -25.52
N SER A 234 -26.83 -10.77 -24.89
CA SER A 234 -26.66 -12.08 -25.56
C SER A 234 -27.97 -12.88 -25.46
#